data_a527f9bbd2c2fb143300381eee2d0f81
#
_entry.id   a527f9bbd2c2fb143300381eee2d0f81
#
_cell.length_a   1.000
_cell.length_b   1.000
_cell.length_c   1.000
_cell.angle_alpha   90.00
_cell.angle_beta   90.00
_cell.angle_gamma   90.00
#
_symmetry.space_group_name_H-M   'P 1'
#
loop_
_entity.id
_entity.type
_entity.pdbx_description
1 polymer ?
#
loop_
_entity_poly.entity_id
_entity_poly.type
_entity_poly.pdbx_seq_one_letter_code
_entity_poly.pdbx_strand_id
1 'polypeptide(L)'
;MLRSRGASCAFLALAKCDKVGTPTKIPSDPKTMRELRDMWQDTRMVVFTAISAALYASILIPFKVMPIIPGITEFRPANAVPVICSLLFGPAAAWGSAIGNLIGDLFGGIGPGDMFGFAGNFLYGLVPYRAWEALGAGDPTPSSLGEWLRLLFVILLAAAACALIVGWGLNTLGFVPFPVLGNVVLWNNAVAAGVLGPLTLRLVYPRVKSGGLLYTDLLRRRERRAAFRPLVLATASALTFGGHLAGNLIYAGYWTPPWVRPFGIVTPSRAFEIGVGLAPFVVGAFGCFLAL
;
A
#
# COMPACT_ATOMS: atom_id res chain seq x y z
N MET A 1 -64.52 30.40 -30.05
CA MET A 1 -63.28 31.21 -30.09
C MET A 1 -63.03 31.78 -28.72
N LEU A 2 -62.10 31.25 -27.94
CA LEU A 2 -61.31 31.98 -26.94
C LEU A 2 -60.24 31.02 -26.41
N ARG A 3 -59.06 31.46 -26.56
CA ARG A 3 -57.77 30.78 -26.43
C ARG A 3 -57.45 30.29 -25.03
N SER A 4 -57.02 29.03 -24.94
CA SER A 4 -56.18 28.48 -23.88
C SER A 4 -54.77 29.08 -23.99
N ARG A 5 -54.40 30.03 -23.18
CA ARG A 5 -53.03 30.48 -22.95
C ARG A 5 -52.85 30.60 -21.44
N GLY A 6 -52.38 29.55 -20.81
CA GLY A 6 -52.15 29.60 -19.37
C GLY A 6 -51.30 28.47 -18.74
N ALA A 7 -50.94 27.45 -19.52
CA ALA A 7 -50.30 26.27 -18.94
C ALA A 7 -48.76 26.16 -19.28
N SER A 8 -48.22 27.13 -20.07
CA SER A 8 -46.80 26.98 -20.55
C SER A 8 -45.79 27.79 -19.76
N CYS A 9 -46.20 28.64 -18.81
CA CYS A 9 -45.27 29.45 -18.01
C CYS A 9 -44.85 28.86 -16.66
N ALA A 10 -45.61 27.86 -16.16
CA ALA A 10 -45.25 27.21 -14.86
C ALA A 10 -44.20 26.13 -14.99
N PHE A 11 -43.99 25.55 -16.19
CA PHE A 11 -43.00 24.47 -16.41
C PHE A 11 -41.59 25.00 -16.69
N LEU A 12 -41.42 26.27 -17.06
CA LEU A 12 -40.15 26.91 -17.30
C LEU A 12 -39.53 27.56 -16.04
N ALA A 13 -40.26 27.65 -14.94
CA ALA A 13 -39.77 28.18 -13.66
C ALA A 13 -39.10 27.10 -12.77
N LEU A 14 -39.34 25.80 -13.03
CA LEU A 14 -38.73 24.69 -12.28
C LEU A 14 -37.41 24.18 -12.84
N ALA A 15 -36.96 24.67 -14.02
CA ALA A 15 -35.71 24.29 -14.66
C ALA A 15 -34.54 25.22 -14.31
N LYS A 16 -34.66 26.08 -13.29
CA LYS A 16 -33.64 27.08 -12.91
C LYS A 16 -33.17 26.96 -11.46
N CYS A 17 -33.19 25.76 -10.91
CA CYS A 17 -32.65 25.50 -9.58
C CYS A 17 -31.59 24.37 -9.60
N ASP A 18 -30.69 24.40 -10.60
CA ASP A 18 -29.45 23.61 -10.63
C ASP A 18 -28.23 24.52 -10.53
N LYS A 19 -28.08 25.14 -9.37
CA LYS A 19 -26.79 25.60 -8.88
C LYS A 19 -26.46 24.86 -7.60
N VAL A 20 -26.47 23.53 -7.66
CA VAL A 20 -25.69 22.72 -6.73
C VAL A 20 -24.21 22.93 -7.09
N GLY A 21 -23.50 23.45 -6.13
CA GLY A 21 -22.16 23.96 -6.10
C GLY A 21 -21.22 23.52 -7.21
N THR A 22 -20.74 24.46 -7.99
CA THR A 22 -19.48 24.32 -8.70
C THR A 22 -18.44 23.81 -7.70
N PRO A 23 -17.77 22.68 -7.98
CA PRO A 23 -16.72 22.18 -7.08
C PRO A 23 -15.65 23.28 -6.99
N THR A 24 -15.49 23.81 -5.80
CA THR A 24 -14.45 24.80 -5.47
C THR A 24 -13.12 24.28 -5.99
N LYS A 25 -12.51 25.06 -6.86
CA LYS A 25 -11.18 24.85 -7.40
C LYS A 25 -10.20 24.82 -6.23
N ILE A 26 -9.84 23.61 -5.75
CA ILE A 26 -8.84 23.46 -4.71
C ILE A 26 -7.50 23.94 -5.28
N PRO A 27 -6.76 24.82 -4.57
CA PRO A 27 -5.51 25.40 -5.06
C PRO A 27 -4.47 24.35 -5.41
N SER A 28 -3.73 24.58 -6.49
CA SER A 28 -2.68 23.70 -7.02
C SER A 28 -1.39 23.79 -6.19
N ASP A 29 -1.35 23.14 -5.02
CA ASP A 29 -0.15 23.03 -4.19
C ASP A 29 0.43 21.59 -4.28
N PRO A 30 1.77 21.42 -4.46
CA PRO A 30 2.37 20.15 -4.83
C PRO A 30 2.58 19.20 -3.64
N LYS A 31 1.53 18.87 -2.86
CA LYS A 31 1.67 17.98 -1.71
C LYS A 31 1.02 16.61 -1.99
N THR A 32 1.86 15.66 -2.29
CA THR A 32 1.59 14.25 -2.58
C THR A 32 0.83 13.53 -1.44
N MET A 33 0.93 14.05 -0.22
CA MET A 33 0.24 13.54 0.98
C MET A 33 -1.26 13.88 1.02
N ARG A 34 -1.73 14.81 0.17
CA ARG A 34 -3.14 15.25 0.23
C ARG A 34 -4.13 14.14 -0.14
N GLU A 35 -3.79 13.30 -1.11
CA GLU A 35 -4.67 12.21 -1.55
C GLU A 35 -4.98 11.23 -0.40
N LEU A 36 -3.95 10.83 0.36
CA LEU A 36 -4.09 9.93 1.52
C LEU A 36 -4.88 10.57 2.68
N ARG A 37 -4.95 11.89 2.72
CA ARG A 37 -5.70 12.66 3.71
C ARG A 37 -7.07 13.06 3.20
N ASP A 38 -7.16 13.57 1.97
CA ASP A 38 -8.39 14.11 1.40
C ASP A 38 -9.42 13.00 1.12
N MET A 39 -8.96 11.75 0.92
CA MET A 39 -9.85 10.59 0.80
C MET A 39 -10.80 10.42 1.99
N TRP A 40 -10.41 10.86 3.19
CA TRP A 40 -11.27 10.78 4.38
C TRP A 40 -12.49 11.70 4.33
N GLN A 41 -12.53 12.65 3.37
CA GLN A 41 -13.67 13.52 3.13
C GLN A 41 -14.70 12.90 2.16
N ASP A 42 -14.32 11.81 1.47
CA ASP A 42 -15.21 11.07 0.58
C ASP A 42 -15.75 9.83 1.29
N THR A 43 -17.06 9.79 1.53
CA THR A 43 -17.73 8.68 2.21
C THR A 43 -17.48 7.34 1.55
N ARG A 44 -17.37 7.29 0.21
CA ARG A 44 -17.13 6.04 -0.53
C ARG A 44 -15.73 5.50 -0.23
N MET A 45 -14.73 6.39 -0.16
CA MET A 45 -13.36 6.01 0.17
C MET A 45 -13.24 5.52 1.62
N VAL A 46 -13.97 6.14 2.56
CA VAL A 46 -14.07 5.66 3.95
C VAL A 46 -14.68 4.25 4.00
N VAL A 47 -15.76 4.01 3.26
CA VAL A 47 -16.38 2.68 3.15
C VAL A 47 -15.40 1.66 2.55
N PHE A 48 -14.63 2.02 1.51
CA PHE A 48 -13.64 1.12 0.93
C PHE A 48 -12.47 0.83 1.87
N THR A 49 -12.11 1.79 2.72
CA THR A 49 -11.14 1.55 3.79
C THR A 49 -11.66 0.50 4.78
N ALA A 50 -12.91 0.65 5.21
CA ALA A 50 -13.55 -0.31 6.11
C ALA A 50 -13.68 -1.70 5.48
N ILE A 51 -14.10 -1.78 4.20
CA ILE A 51 -14.19 -3.04 3.44
C ILE A 51 -12.81 -3.70 3.33
N SER A 52 -11.78 -2.94 2.96
CA SER A 52 -10.42 -3.48 2.82
C SER A 52 -9.89 -4.00 4.16
N ALA A 53 -10.12 -3.27 5.25
CA ALA A 53 -9.72 -3.69 6.59
C ALA A 53 -10.49 -4.95 7.05
N ALA A 54 -11.79 -4.99 6.83
CA ALA A 54 -12.64 -6.12 7.20
C ALA A 54 -12.27 -7.38 6.41
N LEU A 55 -12.07 -7.27 5.09
CA LEU A 55 -11.64 -8.40 4.25
C LEU A 55 -10.28 -8.93 4.69
N TYR A 56 -9.32 -8.03 4.95
CA TYR A 56 -8.00 -8.45 5.39
C TYR A 56 -8.05 -9.14 6.75
N ALA A 57 -8.67 -8.53 7.75
CA ALA A 57 -8.79 -9.08 9.09
C ALA A 57 -9.57 -10.40 9.12
N SER A 58 -10.69 -10.50 8.39
CA SER A 58 -11.55 -11.69 8.38
C SER A 58 -10.84 -12.93 7.82
N ILE A 59 -9.92 -12.76 6.88
CA ILE A 59 -9.11 -13.85 6.36
C ILE A 59 -7.87 -14.07 7.25
N LEU A 60 -7.26 -13.00 7.77
CA LEU A 60 -6.05 -13.10 8.59
C LEU A 60 -6.29 -13.86 9.90
N ILE A 61 -7.38 -13.55 10.61
CA ILE A 61 -7.66 -14.08 11.96
C ILE A 61 -7.73 -15.62 11.99
N PRO A 62 -8.51 -16.31 11.12
CA PRO A 62 -8.58 -17.77 11.12
C PRO A 62 -7.24 -18.47 10.86
N PHE A 63 -6.35 -17.83 10.09
CA PHE A 63 -5.06 -18.42 9.75
C PHE A 63 -3.96 -18.18 10.80
N LYS A 64 -4.22 -17.38 11.83
CA LYS A 64 -3.29 -17.21 12.97
C LYS A 64 -2.99 -18.51 13.73
N VAL A 65 -3.85 -19.52 13.60
CA VAL A 65 -3.65 -20.85 14.18
C VAL A 65 -2.76 -21.77 13.34
N MET A 66 -2.29 -21.31 12.18
CA MET A 66 -1.42 -22.08 11.27
C MET A 66 0.01 -21.50 11.24
N PRO A 67 0.85 -21.77 12.25
CA PRO A 67 2.18 -21.20 12.31
C PRO A 67 3.09 -21.82 11.24
N ILE A 68 3.87 -20.95 10.53
CA ILE A 68 5.03 -21.37 9.75
C ILE A 68 6.23 -21.51 10.69
N ILE A 69 6.42 -20.52 11.55
CA ILE A 69 7.40 -20.53 12.63
C ILE A 69 6.63 -20.20 13.90
N PRO A 70 6.50 -21.17 14.86
CA PRO A 70 5.74 -20.97 16.08
C PRO A 70 6.16 -19.70 16.83
N GLY A 71 5.18 -18.84 17.17
CA GLY A 71 5.40 -17.59 17.88
C GLY A 71 6.03 -16.44 17.06
N ILE A 72 6.30 -16.64 15.77
CA ILE A 72 6.97 -15.63 14.92
C ILE A 72 6.08 -15.23 13.74
N THR A 73 5.63 -16.21 12.93
CA THR A 73 4.80 -15.91 11.76
C THR A 73 3.97 -17.14 11.34
N GLU A 74 2.82 -16.84 10.74
CA GLU A 74 1.86 -17.81 10.25
C GLU A 74 1.79 -17.82 8.72
N PHE A 75 1.17 -18.85 8.15
CA PHE A 75 0.76 -18.84 6.75
C PHE A 75 -0.39 -17.82 6.57
N ARG A 76 -0.17 -16.82 5.71
CA ARG A 76 -1.07 -15.66 5.57
C ARG A 76 -1.62 -15.52 4.15
N PRO A 77 -2.59 -16.33 3.71
CA PRO A 77 -3.23 -16.13 2.41
C PRO A 77 -3.94 -14.77 2.33
N ALA A 78 -4.35 -14.21 3.48
CA ALA A 78 -4.86 -12.86 3.62
C ALA A 78 -3.96 -11.78 2.98
N ASN A 79 -2.66 -12.03 2.87
CA ASN A 79 -1.69 -11.08 2.30
C ASN A 79 -1.90 -10.80 0.79
N ALA A 80 -2.78 -11.53 0.11
CA ALA A 80 -3.25 -11.14 -1.22
C ALA A 80 -4.19 -9.92 -1.20
N VAL A 81 -4.96 -9.73 -0.10
CA VAL A 81 -5.99 -8.69 0.01
C VAL A 81 -5.43 -7.27 -0.12
N PRO A 82 -4.33 -6.88 0.56
CA PRO A 82 -3.74 -5.56 0.41
C PRO A 82 -3.43 -5.20 -1.04
N VAL A 83 -2.84 -6.11 -1.81
CA VAL A 83 -2.50 -5.87 -3.21
C VAL A 83 -3.75 -5.75 -4.08
N ILE A 84 -4.72 -6.65 -3.92
CA ILE A 84 -5.98 -6.65 -4.66
C ILE A 84 -6.75 -5.35 -4.38
N CYS A 85 -6.97 -5.03 -3.11
CA CYS A 85 -7.67 -3.82 -2.71
C CYS A 85 -6.92 -2.55 -3.15
N SER A 86 -5.58 -2.56 -3.13
CA SER A 86 -4.76 -1.46 -3.61
C SER A 86 -5.04 -1.12 -5.07
N LEU A 87 -5.07 -2.12 -5.95
CA LEU A 87 -5.32 -1.94 -7.37
C LEU A 87 -6.80 -1.60 -7.69
N LEU A 88 -7.73 -1.88 -6.77
CA LEU A 88 -9.15 -1.52 -6.90
C LEU A 88 -9.48 -0.17 -6.26
N PHE A 89 -9.02 0.05 -5.02
CA PHE A 89 -9.48 1.14 -4.15
C PHE A 89 -8.37 2.15 -3.81
N GLY A 90 -7.15 1.96 -4.33
CA GLY A 90 -6.03 2.91 -4.20
C GLY A 90 -5.70 3.27 -2.74
N PRO A 91 -5.75 4.59 -2.39
CA PRO A 91 -5.35 5.05 -1.05
C PRO A 91 -6.21 4.48 0.09
N ALA A 92 -7.46 4.09 -0.17
CA ALA A 92 -8.32 3.44 0.81
C ALA A 92 -7.74 2.09 1.26
N ALA A 93 -7.12 1.34 0.35
CA ALA A 93 -6.49 0.08 0.67
C ALA A 93 -5.20 0.24 1.49
N ALA A 94 -4.46 1.34 1.35
CA ALA A 94 -3.30 1.61 2.19
C ALA A 94 -3.69 1.68 3.67
N TRP A 95 -4.69 2.49 3.99
CA TRP A 95 -5.25 2.58 5.33
C TRP A 95 -5.95 1.29 5.76
N GLY A 96 -6.76 0.70 4.87
CA GLY A 96 -7.48 -0.54 5.14
C GLY A 96 -6.55 -1.71 5.48
N SER A 97 -5.42 -1.83 4.78
CA SER A 97 -4.42 -2.88 5.06
C SER A 97 -3.73 -2.69 6.41
N ALA A 98 -3.37 -1.46 6.75
CA ALA A 98 -2.77 -1.14 8.05
C ALA A 98 -3.74 -1.42 9.21
N ILE A 99 -4.99 -0.96 9.08
CA ILE A 99 -6.04 -1.15 10.09
C ILE A 99 -6.41 -2.64 10.19
N GLY A 100 -6.57 -3.34 9.06
CA GLY A 100 -6.90 -4.76 9.03
C GLY A 100 -5.81 -5.63 9.67
N ASN A 101 -4.53 -5.31 9.46
CA ASN A 101 -3.43 -5.97 10.17
C ASN A 101 -3.52 -5.73 11.68
N LEU A 102 -3.72 -4.46 12.09
CA LEU A 102 -3.84 -4.12 13.51
C LEU A 102 -5.02 -4.84 14.18
N ILE A 103 -6.18 -4.92 13.50
CA ILE A 103 -7.31 -5.72 13.98
C ILE A 103 -6.90 -7.19 14.13
N GLY A 104 -6.19 -7.74 13.16
CA GLY A 104 -5.64 -9.09 13.26
C GLY A 104 -4.72 -9.27 14.47
N ASP A 105 -3.86 -8.30 14.75
CA ASP A 105 -2.88 -8.36 15.86
C ASP A 105 -3.57 -8.30 17.23
N LEU A 106 -4.72 -7.62 17.35
CA LEU A 106 -5.57 -7.68 18.56
C LEU A 106 -5.90 -9.12 19.00
N PHE A 107 -6.05 -10.04 18.06
CA PHE A 107 -6.33 -11.45 18.35
C PHE A 107 -5.07 -12.29 18.67
N GLY A 108 -3.88 -11.74 18.45
CA GLY A 108 -2.59 -12.38 18.78
C GLY A 108 -1.87 -11.76 19.98
N GLY A 109 -2.40 -10.66 20.51
CA GLY A 109 -1.79 -9.84 21.55
C GLY A 109 -1.06 -8.63 20.96
N ILE A 110 -1.34 -7.44 21.48
CA ILE A 110 -0.70 -6.19 21.05
C ILE A 110 0.68 -6.04 21.71
N GLY A 111 1.67 -5.65 20.91
CA GLY A 111 3.01 -5.37 21.33
C GLY A 111 3.69 -4.20 20.60
N PRO A 112 4.89 -3.78 21.04
CA PRO A 112 5.61 -2.69 20.37
C PRO A 112 5.94 -2.95 18.88
N GLY A 113 5.93 -4.23 18.47
CA GLY A 113 6.15 -4.64 17.08
C GLY A 113 5.03 -4.25 16.12
N ASP A 114 3.80 -4.09 16.63
CA ASP A 114 2.61 -3.83 15.81
C ASP A 114 2.65 -2.47 15.11
N MET A 115 3.41 -1.51 15.66
CA MET A 115 3.65 -0.24 15.00
C MET A 115 4.39 -0.45 13.66
N PHE A 116 5.36 -1.34 13.62
CA PHE A 116 6.07 -1.69 12.38
C PHE A 116 5.21 -2.56 11.46
N GLY A 117 4.37 -3.43 12.04
CA GLY A 117 3.32 -4.16 11.34
C GLY A 117 2.33 -3.23 10.64
N PHE A 118 1.84 -2.21 11.36
CA PHE A 118 0.96 -1.18 10.82
C PHE A 118 1.61 -0.40 9.67
N ALA A 119 2.83 0.13 9.88
CA ALA A 119 3.56 0.89 8.86
C ALA A 119 3.93 0.02 7.63
N GLY A 120 4.34 -1.22 7.85
CA GLY A 120 4.65 -2.18 6.79
C GLY A 120 3.41 -2.51 5.94
N ASN A 121 2.28 -2.79 6.58
CA ASN A 121 1.03 -3.08 5.87
C ASN A 121 0.40 -1.84 5.24
N PHE A 122 0.64 -0.63 5.78
CA PHE A 122 0.31 0.61 5.10
C PHE A 122 1.03 0.71 3.75
N LEU A 123 2.36 0.48 3.72
CA LEU A 123 3.10 0.43 2.45
C LEU A 123 2.65 -0.71 1.57
N TYR A 124 2.33 -1.87 2.14
CA TYR A 124 1.87 -3.01 1.37
C TYR A 124 0.56 -2.74 0.61
N GLY A 125 -0.30 -1.88 1.14
CA GLY A 125 -1.48 -1.36 0.45
C GLY A 125 -1.23 -0.11 -0.40
N LEU A 126 -0.18 0.69 -0.11
CA LEU A 126 0.15 1.92 -0.84
C LEU A 126 0.91 1.63 -2.15
N VAL A 127 1.92 0.79 -2.06
CA VAL A 127 2.88 0.56 -3.15
C VAL A 127 2.23 0.03 -4.43
N PRO A 128 1.29 -0.94 -4.40
CA PRO A 128 0.79 -1.51 -5.64
C PRO A 128 0.14 -0.49 -6.56
N TYR A 129 -0.80 0.32 -6.08
CA TYR A 129 -1.47 1.29 -6.96
C TYR A 129 -0.53 2.42 -7.40
N ARG A 130 0.38 2.87 -6.53
CA ARG A 130 1.36 3.92 -6.85
C ARG A 130 2.36 3.47 -7.91
N ALA A 131 2.92 2.26 -7.74
CA ALA A 131 3.84 1.69 -8.71
C ALA A 131 3.13 1.37 -10.04
N TRP A 132 1.90 0.84 -9.99
CA TRP A 132 1.10 0.55 -11.16
C TRP A 132 0.85 1.80 -12.01
N GLU A 133 0.45 2.90 -11.36
CA GLU A 133 0.31 4.20 -12.04
C GLU A 133 1.63 4.75 -12.59
N ALA A 134 2.75 4.61 -11.83
CA ALA A 134 4.05 5.10 -12.27
C ALA A 134 4.59 4.34 -13.48
N LEU A 135 4.23 3.07 -13.63
CA LEU A 135 4.53 2.26 -14.81
C LEU A 135 3.64 2.58 -16.02
N GLY A 136 2.65 3.46 -15.88
CA GLY A 136 1.69 3.77 -16.93
C GLY A 136 0.90 2.54 -17.38
N ALA A 137 0.70 1.56 -16.49
CA ALA A 137 0.03 0.31 -16.83
C ALA A 137 -1.49 0.52 -16.95
N GLY A 138 -2.10 -0.29 -17.83
CA GLY A 138 -3.54 -0.33 -18.01
C GLY A 138 -4.28 -1.09 -16.91
N ASP A 139 -5.30 -1.85 -17.27
CA ASP A 139 -6.05 -2.67 -16.32
C ASP A 139 -5.13 -3.75 -15.69
N PRO A 140 -5.21 -4.00 -14.36
CA PRO A 140 -4.36 -4.97 -13.68
C PRO A 140 -4.84 -6.43 -13.85
N THR A 141 -5.31 -6.75 -15.04
CA THR A 141 -5.76 -8.09 -15.46
C THR A 141 -4.87 -8.55 -16.62
N PRO A 142 -3.68 -9.12 -16.34
CA PRO A 142 -2.67 -9.33 -17.34
C PRO A 142 -3.12 -10.33 -18.39
N SER A 143 -2.91 -9.96 -19.68
CA SER A 143 -3.18 -10.76 -20.88
C SER A 143 -1.90 -11.09 -21.65
N SER A 144 -0.85 -10.30 -21.50
CA SER A 144 0.44 -10.46 -22.15
C SER A 144 1.56 -10.72 -21.12
N LEU A 145 2.67 -11.32 -21.58
CA LEU A 145 3.84 -11.57 -20.72
C LEU A 145 4.36 -10.27 -20.08
N GLY A 146 4.38 -9.17 -20.83
CA GLY A 146 4.82 -7.87 -20.30
C GLY A 146 3.94 -7.35 -19.16
N GLU A 147 2.62 -7.55 -19.25
CA GLU A 147 1.67 -7.18 -18.18
C GLU A 147 1.83 -8.09 -16.97
N TRP A 148 2.06 -9.39 -17.16
CA TRP A 148 2.38 -10.32 -16.08
C TRP A 148 3.66 -9.90 -15.34
N LEU A 149 4.73 -9.58 -16.07
CA LEU A 149 5.99 -9.14 -15.47
C LEU A 149 5.81 -7.84 -14.67
N ARG A 150 5.01 -6.89 -15.17
CA ARG A 150 4.69 -5.65 -14.44
C ARG A 150 3.92 -5.93 -13.15
N LEU A 151 2.90 -6.79 -13.20
CA LEU A 151 2.11 -7.14 -12.02
C LEU A 151 2.95 -7.87 -10.98
N LEU A 152 3.74 -8.85 -11.40
CA LEU A 152 4.65 -9.58 -10.50
C LEU A 152 5.72 -8.67 -9.90
N PHE A 153 6.28 -7.73 -10.68
CA PHE A 153 7.22 -6.73 -10.17
C PHE A 153 6.56 -5.85 -9.08
N VAL A 154 5.35 -5.37 -9.31
CA VAL A 154 4.62 -4.54 -8.36
C VAL A 154 4.30 -5.32 -7.08
N ILE A 155 3.87 -6.57 -7.19
CA ILE A 155 3.64 -7.47 -6.06
C ILE A 155 4.93 -7.66 -5.25
N LEU A 156 6.03 -7.98 -5.92
CA LEU A 156 7.32 -8.22 -5.26
C LEU A 156 7.86 -6.96 -4.59
N LEU A 157 7.71 -5.80 -5.24
CA LEU A 157 8.12 -4.51 -4.68
C LEU A 157 7.31 -4.17 -3.42
N ALA A 158 6.00 -4.38 -3.46
CA ALA A 158 5.14 -4.15 -2.30
C ALA A 158 5.48 -5.10 -1.15
N ALA A 159 5.67 -6.39 -1.45
CA ALA A 159 6.07 -7.40 -0.47
C ALA A 159 7.43 -7.05 0.17
N ALA A 160 8.41 -6.63 -0.64
CA ALA A 160 9.73 -6.21 -0.16
C ALA A 160 9.67 -4.94 0.70
N ALA A 161 8.83 -3.96 0.33
CA ALA A 161 8.64 -2.74 1.12
C ALA A 161 8.05 -3.01 2.51
N CYS A 162 7.04 -3.87 2.58
CA CYS A 162 6.49 -4.35 3.85
C CYS A 162 7.54 -5.10 4.67
N ALA A 163 8.21 -6.08 4.05
CA ALA A 163 9.21 -6.92 4.70
C ALA A 163 10.40 -6.11 5.23
N LEU A 164 10.84 -5.09 4.51
CA LEU A 164 11.92 -4.20 4.92
C LEU A 164 11.57 -3.46 6.21
N ILE A 165 10.36 -2.88 6.31
CA ILE A 165 9.93 -2.15 7.51
C ILE A 165 9.72 -3.09 8.69
N VAL A 166 9.00 -4.19 8.49
CA VAL A 166 8.69 -5.14 9.57
C VAL A 166 9.96 -5.80 10.07
N GLY A 167 10.82 -6.28 9.16
CA GLY A 167 12.09 -6.91 9.51
C GLY A 167 13.04 -5.94 10.21
N TRP A 168 13.16 -4.71 9.72
CA TRP A 168 13.97 -3.65 10.34
C TRP A 168 13.49 -3.33 11.74
N GLY A 169 12.19 -3.09 11.90
CA GLY A 169 11.61 -2.67 13.18
C GLY A 169 11.72 -3.74 14.26
N LEU A 170 11.33 -4.99 13.97
CA LEU A 170 11.37 -6.06 14.96
C LEU A 170 12.80 -6.48 15.30
N ASN A 171 13.73 -6.40 14.34
CA ASN A 171 15.15 -6.64 14.64
C ASN A 171 15.73 -5.51 15.52
N THR A 172 15.35 -4.25 15.28
CA THR A 172 15.79 -3.10 16.07
C THR A 172 15.28 -3.18 17.52
N LEU A 173 14.08 -3.71 17.71
CA LEU A 173 13.52 -4.01 19.04
C LEU A 173 14.17 -5.25 19.68
N GLY A 174 15.01 -5.99 18.96
CA GLY A 174 15.66 -7.20 19.46
C GLY A 174 14.74 -8.43 19.52
N PHE A 175 13.56 -8.40 18.87
CA PHE A 175 12.60 -9.51 18.95
C PHE A 175 12.95 -10.65 18.00
N VAL A 176 13.24 -10.35 16.72
CA VAL A 176 13.49 -11.36 15.70
C VAL A 176 14.59 -10.88 14.76
N PRO A 177 15.55 -11.74 14.39
CA PRO A 177 16.59 -11.41 13.42
C PRO A 177 16.02 -10.98 12.07
N PHE A 178 16.61 -9.93 11.46
CA PHE A 178 16.18 -9.42 10.16
C PHE A 178 16.12 -10.50 9.06
N PRO A 179 17.17 -11.37 8.88
CA PRO A 179 17.13 -12.39 7.84
C PRO A 179 15.98 -13.38 8.01
N VAL A 180 15.61 -13.68 9.24
CA VAL A 180 14.51 -14.62 9.52
C VAL A 180 13.19 -13.95 9.15
N LEU A 181 12.84 -12.88 9.84
CA LEU A 181 11.53 -12.27 9.68
C LEU A 181 11.37 -11.53 8.34
N GLY A 182 12.38 -10.76 7.93
CA GLY A 182 12.34 -10.02 6.67
C GLY A 182 12.15 -10.96 5.46
N ASN A 183 12.90 -12.06 5.39
CA ASN A 183 12.76 -12.99 4.27
C ASN A 183 11.44 -13.77 4.34
N VAL A 184 10.99 -14.20 5.52
CA VAL A 184 9.71 -14.90 5.65
C VAL A 184 8.54 -13.99 5.26
N VAL A 185 8.51 -12.75 5.73
CA VAL A 185 7.47 -11.76 5.36
C VAL A 185 7.51 -11.49 3.86
N LEU A 186 8.69 -11.29 3.27
CA LEU A 186 8.85 -11.08 1.82
C LEU A 186 8.20 -12.20 1.03
N TRP A 187 8.60 -13.44 1.29
CA TRP A 187 8.14 -14.57 0.50
C TRP A 187 6.67 -14.94 0.78
N ASN A 188 6.22 -14.86 2.03
CA ASN A 188 4.82 -15.09 2.38
C ASN A 188 3.89 -14.10 1.66
N ASN A 189 4.24 -12.82 1.66
CA ASN A 189 3.50 -11.77 0.95
C ASN A 189 3.56 -11.97 -0.57
N ALA A 190 4.76 -12.20 -1.12
CA ALA A 190 4.95 -12.34 -2.56
C ALA A 190 4.23 -13.56 -3.12
N VAL A 191 4.31 -14.71 -2.44
CA VAL A 191 3.64 -15.94 -2.88
C VAL A 191 2.12 -15.82 -2.76
N ALA A 192 1.60 -15.37 -1.60
CA ALA A 192 0.16 -15.21 -1.42
C ALA A 192 -0.44 -14.24 -2.46
N ALA A 193 0.16 -13.06 -2.63
CA ALA A 193 -0.32 -12.08 -3.60
C ALA A 193 -0.03 -12.49 -5.06
N GLY A 194 1.09 -13.17 -5.34
CA GLY A 194 1.46 -13.63 -6.68
C GLY A 194 0.53 -14.71 -7.23
N VAL A 195 0.04 -15.59 -6.35
CA VAL A 195 -0.88 -16.68 -6.73
C VAL A 195 -2.33 -16.21 -6.70
N LEU A 196 -2.78 -15.66 -5.56
CA LEU A 196 -4.19 -15.31 -5.37
C LEU A 196 -4.56 -13.96 -6.00
N GLY A 197 -3.61 -13.02 -6.08
CA GLY A 197 -3.84 -11.67 -6.59
C GLY A 197 -4.34 -11.65 -8.03
N PRO A 198 -3.59 -12.19 -9.02
CA PRO A 198 -4.00 -12.18 -10.42
C PRO A 198 -5.31 -12.92 -10.66
N LEU A 199 -5.51 -14.05 -9.97
CA LEU A 199 -6.74 -14.84 -10.08
C LEU A 199 -7.96 -14.03 -9.61
N THR A 200 -7.86 -13.42 -8.43
CA THR A 200 -8.94 -12.61 -7.86
C THR A 200 -9.18 -11.33 -8.66
N LEU A 201 -8.12 -10.65 -9.10
CA LEU A 201 -8.24 -9.45 -9.94
C LEU A 201 -8.96 -9.77 -11.26
N ARG A 202 -8.65 -10.89 -11.90
CA ARG A 202 -9.33 -11.29 -13.13
C ARG A 202 -10.83 -11.47 -12.95
N LEU A 203 -11.26 -11.91 -11.78
CA LEU A 203 -12.68 -12.12 -11.46
C LEU A 203 -13.39 -10.85 -10.99
N VAL A 204 -12.72 -10.05 -10.15
CA VAL A 204 -13.34 -8.93 -9.41
C VAL A 204 -13.19 -7.61 -10.15
N TYR A 205 -12.02 -7.35 -10.75
CA TYR A 205 -11.70 -6.06 -11.38
C TYR A 205 -12.73 -5.63 -12.45
N PRO A 206 -13.16 -6.49 -13.40
CA PRO A 206 -14.15 -6.08 -14.41
C PRO A 206 -15.49 -5.66 -13.80
N ARG A 207 -15.90 -6.31 -12.70
CA ARG A 207 -17.15 -6.01 -12.00
C ARG A 207 -17.10 -4.68 -11.27
N VAL A 208 -16.00 -4.42 -10.56
CA VAL A 208 -15.77 -3.15 -9.86
C VAL A 208 -15.67 -2.00 -10.86
N LYS A 209 -14.98 -2.22 -11.98
CA LYS A 209 -14.85 -1.26 -13.07
C LYS A 209 -16.20 -0.92 -13.72
N SER A 210 -17.01 -1.93 -14.04
CA SER A 210 -18.35 -1.72 -14.62
C SER A 210 -19.30 -1.00 -13.65
N GLY A 211 -19.08 -1.13 -12.35
CA GLY A 211 -19.83 -0.42 -11.31
C GLY A 211 -19.36 1.02 -11.08
N GLY A 212 -18.29 1.50 -11.73
CA GLY A 212 -17.73 2.83 -11.50
C GLY A 212 -17.18 3.02 -10.08
N LEU A 213 -16.65 1.93 -9.49
CA LEU A 213 -16.20 1.89 -8.09
C LEU A 213 -14.68 1.83 -7.95
N LEU A 214 -13.93 1.98 -9.06
CA LEU A 214 -12.48 2.10 -8.98
C LEU A 214 -12.08 3.44 -8.36
N TYR A 215 -10.97 3.46 -7.63
CA TYR A 215 -10.44 4.71 -7.07
C TYR A 215 -10.18 5.76 -8.16
N THR A 216 -9.84 5.32 -9.39
CA THR A 216 -9.64 6.19 -10.56
C THR A 216 -10.89 6.88 -11.02
N ASP A 217 -12.08 6.32 -10.74
CA ASP A 217 -13.38 6.90 -11.09
C ASP A 217 -13.85 7.90 -10.02
N LEU A 218 -13.45 7.68 -8.78
CA LEU A 218 -13.88 8.45 -7.62
C LEU A 218 -12.95 9.61 -7.31
N LEU A 219 -11.64 9.39 -7.41
CA LEU A 219 -10.64 10.42 -7.16
C LEU A 219 -10.30 11.11 -8.48
N ARG A 220 -10.45 12.44 -8.52
CA ARG A 220 -10.02 13.23 -9.67
C ARG A 220 -8.55 12.92 -9.99
N ARG A 221 -8.27 12.37 -11.17
CA ARG A 221 -6.92 12.22 -11.69
C ARG A 221 -6.23 13.58 -11.65
N ARG A 222 -5.29 13.73 -10.74
CA ARG A 222 -4.43 14.90 -10.72
C ARG A 222 -3.33 14.65 -11.74
N GLU A 223 -3.14 15.57 -12.69
CA GLU A 223 -1.99 15.58 -13.58
C GLU A 223 -0.73 15.81 -12.73
N ARG A 224 -0.15 14.74 -12.22
CA ARG A 224 1.18 14.77 -11.61
C ARG A 224 2.20 14.90 -12.75
N ARG A 225 3.28 15.63 -12.53
CA ARG A 225 4.38 15.73 -13.49
C ARG A 225 4.87 14.32 -13.83
N ALA A 226 4.37 13.78 -14.93
CA ALA A 226 4.59 12.39 -15.36
C ALA A 226 6.09 12.06 -15.54
N ALA A 227 6.92 13.07 -15.87
CA ALA A 227 8.32 12.91 -16.18
C ALA A 227 9.19 12.37 -15.02
N PHE A 228 8.86 12.65 -13.75
CA PHE A 228 9.67 12.23 -12.60
C PHE A 228 9.22 10.91 -11.94
N ARG A 229 8.02 10.43 -12.26
CA ARG A 229 7.48 9.21 -11.62
C ARG A 229 8.31 7.96 -11.86
N PRO A 230 8.81 7.68 -13.08
CA PRO A 230 9.68 6.51 -13.29
C PRO A 230 10.98 6.57 -12.51
N LEU A 231 11.57 7.76 -12.37
CA LEU A 231 12.80 7.94 -11.59
C LEU A 231 12.54 7.71 -10.10
N VAL A 232 11.45 8.27 -9.56
CA VAL A 232 11.06 8.06 -8.15
C VAL A 232 10.78 6.58 -7.89
N LEU A 233 10.08 5.90 -8.81
CA LEU A 233 9.83 4.46 -8.71
C LEU A 233 11.14 3.65 -8.75
N ALA A 234 12.05 3.99 -9.66
CA ALA A 234 13.36 3.32 -9.75
C ALA A 234 14.16 3.51 -8.46
N THR A 235 14.19 4.73 -7.91
CA THR A 235 14.84 5.04 -6.63
C THR A 235 14.19 4.29 -5.47
N ALA A 236 12.86 4.28 -5.38
CA ALA A 236 12.11 3.53 -4.37
C ALA A 236 12.43 2.03 -4.44
N SER A 237 12.46 1.47 -5.67
CA SER A 237 12.80 0.07 -5.90
C SER A 237 14.23 -0.26 -5.49
N ALA A 238 15.20 0.59 -5.88
CA ALA A 238 16.60 0.42 -5.51
C ALA A 238 16.81 0.48 -3.99
N LEU A 239 16.16 1.44 -3.30
CA LEU A 239 16.20 1.54 -1.85
C LEU A 239 15.54 0.35 -1.16
N THR A 240 14.43 -0.14 -1.69
CA THR A 240 13.69 -1.27 -1.10
C THR A 240 14.46 -2.58 -1.25
N PHE A 241 14.84 -2.96 -2.47
CA PHE A 241 15.58 -4.21 -2.71
C PHE A 241 17.01 -4.11 -2.19
N GLY A 242 17.66 -2.96 -2.37
CA GLY A 242 18.98 -2.68 -1.82
C GLY A 242 18.99 -2.72 -0.30
N GLY A 243 17.99 -2.15 0.35
CA GLY A 243 17.82 -2.20 1.80
C GLY A 243 17.58 -3.62 2.31
N HIS A 244 16.77 -4.40 1.59
CA HIS A 244 16.53 -5.81 1.95
C HIS A 244 17.81 -6.66 1.83
N LEU A 245 18.57 -6.48 0.75
CA LEU A 245 19.89 -7.12 0.60
C LEU A 245 20.87 -6.64 1.68
N ALA A 246 20.95 -5.34 1.90
CA ALA A 246 21.80 -4.73 2.92
C ALA A 246 21.53 -5.30 4.31
N GLY A 247 20.25 -5.46 4.69
CA GLY A 247 19.87 -6.05 5.96
C GLY A 247 20.39 -7.46 6.17
N ASN A 248 20.31 -8.30 5.13
CA ASN A 248 20.90 -9.63 5.17
C ASN A 248 22.43 -9.60 5.30
N LEU A 249 23.12 -8.72 4.53
CA LEU A 249 24.58 -8.59 4.57
C LEU A 249 25.09 -8.03 5.89
N ILE A 250 24.41 -7.01 6.45
CA ILE A 250 24.78 -6.42 7.75
C ILE A 250 24.61 -7.49 8.85
N TYR A 251 23.47 -8.18 8.88
CA TYR A 251 23.22 -9.19 9.90
C TYR A 251 24.23 -10.33 9.83
N ALA A 252 24.61 -10.76 8.63
CA ALA A 252 25.61 -11.80 8.40
C ALA A 252 27.05 -11.33 8.72
N GLY A 253 27.26 -10.03 8.91
CA GLY A 253 28.61 -9.46 9.17
C GLY A 253 29.46 -9.25 7.94
N TYR A 254 28.92 -9.44 6.72
CA TYR A 254 29.65 -9.20 5.48
C TYR A 254 29.81 -7.72 5.14
N TRP A 255 28.95 -6.86 5.68
CA TRP A 255 29.00 -5.43 5.42
C TRP A 255 28.60 -4.63 6.65
N THR A 256 29.43 -3.63 7.01
CA THR A 256 29.10 -2.64 8.05
C THR A 256 29.04 -1.27 7.38
N PRO A 257 27.86 -0.62 7.33
CA PRO A 257 27.73 0.68 6.68
C PRO A 257 28.67 1.72 7.32
N PRO A 258 29.33 2.59 6.51
CA PRO A 258 30.25 3.61 7.05
C PRO A 258 29.63 4.54 8.08
N TRP A 259 28.33 4.82 7.97
CA TRP A 259 27.59 5.69 8.89
C TRP A 259 27.25 5.06 10.24
N VAL A 260 27.47 3.76 10.43
CA VAL A 260 27.32 3.08 11.72
C VAL A 260 28.54 3.29 12.62
N ARG A 261 29.74 3.39 12.02
CA ARG A 261 31.03 3.52 12.73
C ARG A 261 31.19 4.78 13.60
N PRO A 262 30.68 5.99 13.18
CA PRO A 262 30.89 7.24 13.92
C PRO A 262 30.30 7.27 15.32
N PHE A 263 29.43 6.33 15.68
CA PHE A 263 28.83 6.29 17.04
C PHE A 263 29.76 5.78 18.13
N GLY A 264 31.05 5.48 17.82
CA GLY A 264 32.09 5.18 18.81
C GLY A 264 31.86 3.89 19.60
N ILE A 265 30.91 3.05 19.22
CA ILE A 265 30.60 1.78 19.87
C ILE A 265 31.60 0.74 19.35
N VAL A 266 32.46 0.24 20.23
CA VAL A 266 33.54 -0.69 19.87
C VAL A 266 32.99 -2.03 19.37
N THR A 267 31.90 -2.52 19.96
CA THR A 267 31.17 -3.73 19.54
C THR A 267 29.67 -3.45 19.53
N PRO A 268 29.11 -2.91 18.43
CA PRO A 268 27.69 -2.65 18.36
C PRO A 268 26.88 -3.96 18.35
N SER A 269 25.73 -3.95 19.01
CA SER A 269 24.82 -5.09 18.91
C SER A 269 24.24 -5.21 17.49
N ARG A 270 23.89 -6.42 17.07
CA ARG A 270 23.24 -6.64 15.76
C ARG A 270 21.95 -5.83 15.59
N ALA A 271 21.19 -5.63 16.68
CA ALA A 271 20.03 -4.77 16.66
C ALA A 271 20.37 -3.32 16.33
N PHE A 272 21.45 -2.78 16.91
CA PHE A 272 21.94 -1.44 16.61
C PHE A 272 22.46 -1.31 15.18
N GLU A 273 23.27 -2.26 14.71
CA GLU A 273 23.81 -2.26 13.34
C GLU A 273 22.68 -2.25 12.29
N ILE A 274 21.66 -3.08 12.46
CA ILE A 274 20.50 -3.12 11.59
C ILE A 274 19.66 -1.84 11.74
N GLY A 275 19.41 -1.39 12.97
CA GLY A 275 18.62 -0.20 13.25
C GLY A 275 19.17 1.05 12.55
N VAL A 276 20.46 1.34 12.77
CA VAL A 276 21.13 2.50 12.18
C VAL A 276 21.50 2.25 10.71
N GLY A 277 21.97 1.05 10.38
CA GLY A 277 22.45 0.71 9.04
C GLY A 277 21.36 0.73 7.98
N LEU A 278 20.13 0.28 8.31
CA LEU A 278 19.02 0.26 7.36
C LEU A 278 18.17 1.53 7.40
N ALA A 279 18.29 2.38 8.41
CA ALA A 279 17.45 3.58 8.52
C ALA A 279 17.41 4.45 7.24
N PRO A 280 18.52 4.72 6.52
CA PRO A 280 18.47 5.50 5.28
C PRO A 280 17.65 4.81 4.17
N PHE A 281 17.71 3.49 4.06
CA PHE A 281 16.96 2.71 3.08
C PHE A 281 15.46 2.73 3.40
N VAL A 282 15.11 2.53 4.68
CA VAL A 282 13.72 2.51 5.15
C VAL A 282 13.08 3.89 4.97
N VAL A 283 13.71 4.94 5.48
CA VAL A 283 13.21 6.32 5.41
C VAL A 283 13.14 6.80 3.96
N GLY A 284 14.19 6.52 3.17
CA GLY A 284 14.24 6.88 1.76
C GLY A 284 13.18 6.18 0.93
N ALA A 285 13.00 4.85 1.09
CA ALA A 285 11.97 4.09 0.39
C ALA A 285 10.57 4.58 0.76
N PHE A 286 10.30 4.76 2.06
CA PHE A 286 9.03 5.27 2.55
C PHE A 286 8.71 6.66 1.97
N GLY A 287 9.68 7.58 2.00
CA GLY A 287 9.55 8.91 1.42
C GLY A 287 9.30 8.88 -0.09
N CYS A 288 10.00 8.02 -0.85
CA CYS A 288 9.79 7.84 -2.28
C CYS A 288 8.39 7.30 -2.59
N PHE A 289 7.90 6.31 -1.85
CA PHE A 289 6.53 5.80 -2.06
C PHE A 289 5.45 6.83 -1.70
N LEU A 290 5.69 7.66 -0.71
CA LEU A 290 4.81 8.79 -0.44
C LEU A 290 4.89 9.86 -1.54
N ALA A 291 6.03 10.04 -2.20
CA ALA A 291 6.23 11.00 -3.27
C ALA A 291 5.69 10.54 -4.64
N LEU A 292 5.53 9.24 -4.89
CA LEU A 292 4.88 8.67 -6.08
C LEU A 292 3.41 9.05 -6.19
#